data_21b7e6d593e1e1bf4a32f8b9d153d990
#
_entry.id   21b7e6d593e1e1bf4a32f8b9d153d990
#
_cell.length_a   1.000
_cell.length_b   1.000
_cell.length_c   1.000
_cell.angle_alpha   90.00
_cell.angle_beta   90.00
_cell.angle_gamma   90.00
#
_symmetry.space_group_name_H-M   'P 1'
#
loop_
_entity.id
_entity.type
_entity.pdbx_description
1 polymer ?
#
loop_
_entity_poly.entity_id
_entity_poly.type
_entity_poly.pdbx_seq_one_letter_code
_entity_poly.pdbx_strand_id
1 'polypeptide(L)'
;VRHYCIRPAGPEDLDGARAVMLDTVYRDFGSGYVPRWHGDIIDPHAAYLAPRRHTLLVALDGGNGGNGEVVATAALDSRGPAHPPNPRHVAERYPGGTTAQLRRVYVRREHRRRGLARRLVAELLAFAAADGGYRSVYLHTDPAVEGAEAFWRSLGTVVHDERRETDGGQGIVHFDVALDPRAATPATPADAPVGASSGLPPQGLRTAVPFLHPFLHPPRTDR
;
A
#
# COMPACT_ATOMS: atom_id res chain seq x y z
N VAL A 1 7.56 -24.15 8.43
CA VAL A 1 7.81 -22.70 8.26
C VAL A 1 6.90 -22.23 7.14
N ARG A 2 6.05 -21.20 7.38
CA ARG A 2 5.24 -20.61 6.31
C ARG A 2 6.16 -19.79 5.39
N HIS A 3 6.04 -20.01 4.10
CA HIS A 3 6.76 -19.24 3.10
C HIS A 3 5.85 -18.14 2.54
N TYR A 4 6.34 -16.89 2.57
CA TYR A 4 5.64 -15.75 2.01
C TYR A 4 6.38 -15.26 0.76
N CYS A 5 5.63 -15.14 -0.34
CA CYS A 5 6.09 -14.48 -1.54
C CYS A 5 5.67 -13.01 -1.49
N ILE A 6 6.63 -12.08 -1.62
CA ILE A 6 6.35 -10.65 -1.75
C ILE A 6 6.70 -10.24 -3.18
N ARG A 7 5.75 -9.57 -3.84
CA ARG A 7 5.92 -9.09 -5.22
C ARG A 7 5.00 -7.91 -5.52
N PRO A 8 5.23 -7.17 -6.60
CA PRO A 8 4.23 -6.24 -7.14
C PRO A 8 2.92 -6.98 -7.45
N ALA A 9 1.80 -6.32 -7.14
CA ALA A 9 0.47 -6.85 -7.42
C ALA A 9 0.21 -6.85 -8.93
N GLY A 10 -0.33 -7.95 -9.43
CA GLY A 10 -0.96 -8.03 -10.73
C GLY A 10 -2.48 -7.76 -10.63
N PRO A 11 -3.17 -7.65 -11.78
CA PRO A 11 -4.63 -7.52 -11.80
C PRO A 11 -5.35 -8.64 -11.03
N GLU A 12 -4.80 -9.84 -11.06
CA GLU A 12 -5.32 -11.03 -10.37
C GLU A 12 -5.29 -10.94 -8.84
N ASP A 13 -4.45 -10.07 -8.28
CA ASP A 13 -4.31 -9.91 -6.83
C ASP A 13 -5.26 -8.86 -6.25
N LEU A 14 -5.87 -8.02 -7.09
CA LEU A 14 -6.55 -6.81 -6.64
C LEU A 14 -7.74 -7.09 -5.73
N ASP A 15 -8.48 -8.16 -5.96
CA ASP A 15 -9.60 -8.55 -5.09
C ASP A 15 -9.09 -9.00 -3.71
N GLY A 16 -8.02 -9.79 -3.67
CA GLY A 16 -7.36 -10.19 -2.43
C GLY A 16 -6.77 -8.98 -1.68
N ALA A 17 -6.11 -8.08 -2.38
CA ALA A 17 -5.55 -6.86 -1.80
C ALA A 17 -6.65 -5.96 -1.23
N ARG A 18 -7.75 -5.76 -1.98
CA ARG A 18 -8.92 -5.02 -1.50
C ARG A 18 -9.51 -5.64 -0.25
N ALA A 19 -9.63 -6.97 -0.20
CA ALA A 19 -10.14 -7.69 0.96
C ALA A 19 -9.26 -7.45 2.20
N VAL A 20 -7.93 -7.51 2.09
CA VAL A 20 -7.00 -7.20 3.19
C VAL A 20 -7.16 -5.76 3.66
N MET A 21 -7.25 -4.80 2.74
CA MET A 21 -7.38 -3.38 3.06
C MET A 21 -8.71 -3.08 3.77
N LEU A 22 -9.83 -3.62 3.27
CA LEU A 22 -11.15 -3.43 3.88
C LEU A 22 -11.23 -4.12 5.25
N ASP A 23 -10.69 -5.33 5.39
CA ASP A 23 -10.64 -6.03 6.67
C ASP A 23 -9.93 -5.18 7.74
N THR A 24 -8.81 -4.55 7.40
CA THR A 24 -8.09 -3.63 8.29
C THR A 24 -8.93 -2.40 8.65
N VAL A 25 -9.57 -1.77 7.66
CA VAL A 25 -10.40 -0.58 7.86
C VAL A 25 -11.60 -0.86 8.77
N TYR A 26 -12.22 -2.02 8.64
CA TYR A 26 -13.37 -2.40 9.45
C TYR A 26 -12.99 -2.93 10.83
N ARG A 27 -11.91 -3.71 10.95
CA ARG A 27 -11.58 -4.43 12.19
C ARG A 27 -10.53 -3.76 13.06
N ASP A 28 -9.55 -3.09 12.45
CA ASP A 28 -8.46 -2.47 13.20
C ASP A 28 -8.72 -0.98 13.44
N PHE A 29 -9.21 -0.26 12.43
CA PHE A 29 -9.55 1.16 12.59
C PHE A 29 -10.97 1.38 13.14
N GLY A 30 -11.87 0.42 12.97
CA GLY A 30 -13.26 0.54 13.41
C GLY A 30 -14.08 1.61 12.68
N SER A 31 -13.49 2.35 11.75
CA SER A 31 -14.15 3.45 11.03
C SER A 31 -15.05 2.98 9.88
N GLY A 32 -14.83 1.75 9.39
CA GLY A 32 -15.45 1.28 8.18
C GLY A 32 -14.96 2.02 6.93
N TYR A 33 -15.56 1.71 5.79
CA TYR A 33 -15.22 2.36 4.52
C TYR A 33 -15.74 3.80 4.46
N VAL A 34 -14.84 4.74 4.20
CA VAL A 34 -15.15 6.17 4.02
C VAL A 34 -14.66 6.58 2.61
N PRO A 35 -15.55 6.91 1.65
CA PRO A 35 -15.18 7.15 0.24
C PRO A 35 -14.07 8.16 0.05
N ARG A 36 -14.11 9.28 0.75
CA ARG A 36 -13.09 10.35 0.64
C ARG A 36 -11.67 9.92 1.07
N TRP A 37 -11.53 8.85 1.89
CA TRP A 37 -10.26 8.38 2.41
C TRP A 37 -9.81 7.06 1.79
N HIS A 38 -10.76 6.29 1.24
CA HIS A 38 -10.56 4.90 0.86
C HIS A 38 -10.89 4.62 -0.62
N GLY A 39 -11.01 5.65 -1.46
CA GLY A 39 -11.29 5.47 -2.89
C GLY A 39 -10.26 4.60 -3.60
N ASP A 40 -9.00 4.69 -3.17
CA ASP A 40 -7.89 3.87 -3.66
C ASP A 40 -8.03 2.37 -3.31
N ILE A 41 -8.82 2.03 -2.30
CA ILE A 41 -9.12 0.63 -1.95
C ILE A 41 -10.13 0.04 -2.94
N ILE A 42 -11.06 0.86 -3.43
CA ILE A 42 -12.09 0.40 -4.36
C ILE A 42 -11.53 0.23 -5.77
N ASP A 43 -10.69 1.16 -6.20
CA ASP A 43 -9.98 1.05 -7.48
C ASP A 43 -8.46 1.10 -7.28
N PRO A 44 -7.87 0.00 -6.78
CA PRO A 44 -6.42 -0.07 -6.59
C PRO A 44 -5.66 -0.12 -7.92
N HIS A 45 -6.29 -0.51 -9.02
CA HIS A 45 -5.69 -0.46 -10.34
C HIS A 45 -5.40 0.99 -10.75
N ALA A 46 -6.41 1.85 -10.78
CA ALA A 46 -6.23 3.26 -11.11
C ALA A 46 -5.33 3.99 -10.10
N ALA A 47 -5.37 3.57 -8.83
CA ALA A 47 -4.58 4.22 -7.78
C ALA A 47 -3.09 3.86 -7.83
N TYR A 48 -2.74 2.60 -8.12
CA TYR A 48 -1.39 2.08 -7.88
C TYR A 48 -0.76 1.32 -9.06
N LEU A 49 -1.55 0.72 -9.97
CA LEU A 49 -1.00 -0.06 -11.08
C LEU A 49 -0.88 0.76 -12.36
N ALA A 50 -1.86 1.62 -12.65
CA ALA A 50 -1.84 2.43 -13.87
C ALA A 50 -0.77 3.54 -13.84
N PRO A 51 -0.51 4.27 -12.74
CA PRO A 51 0.51 5.31 -12.72
C PRO A 51 1.92 4.72 -12.58
N ARG A 52 2.84 5.07 -13.49
CA ARG A 52 4.21 4.52 -13.56
C ARG A 52 5.04 4.67 -12.27
N ARG A 53 4.78 5.71 -11.49
CA ARG A 53 5.54 6.02 -10.25
C ARG A 53 4.84 5.55 -8.99
N HIS A 54 3.78 4.79 -9.13
CA HIS A 54 3.07 4.18 -8.02
C HIS A 54 3.31 2.67 -8.02
N THR A 55 3.09 2.04 -6.89
CA THR A 55 3.12 0.57 -6.79
C THR A 55 2.24 0.08 -5.66
N LEU A 56 1.70 -1.12 -5.83
CA LEU A 56 1.07 -1.92 -4.79
C LEU A 56 1.85 -3.23 -4.69
N LEU A 57 2.34 -3.53 -3.51
CA LEU A 57 2.94 -4.82 -3.19
C LEU A 57 1.94 -5.69 -2.44
N VAL A 58 1.99 -6.98 -2.69
CA VAL A 58 1.25 -8.00 -1.95
C VAL A 58 2.21 -9.02 -1.35
N ALA A 59 1.84 -9.55 -0.19
CA ALA A 59 2.44 -10.74 0.36
C ALA A 59 1.43 -11.89 0.26
N LEU A 60 1.87 -13.00 -0.34
CA LEU A 60 1.06 -14.21 -0.55
C LEU A 60 1.50 -15.28 0.45
N ASP A 61 0.55 -15.96 1.10
CA ASP A 61 0.79 -17.17 1.90
C ASP A 61 0.46 -18.40 1.06
N GLY A 62 1.34 -19.38 1.07
CA GLY A 62 1.06 -20.68 0.47
C GLY A 62 1.38 -20.82 -1.00
N GLY A 63 2.58 -20.57 -1.45
CA GLY A 63 2.81 -20.92 -2.83
C GLY A 63 4.26 -20.90 -3.33
N ASN A 64 4.77 -22.04 -3.74
CA ASN A 64 5.71 -22.12 -4.84
C ASN A 64 4.94 -21.76 -6.12
N GLY A 65 5.20 -20.56 -6.69
CA GLY A 65 4.63 -20.15 -7.97
C GLY A 65 3.62 -19.00 -7.99
N GLY A 66 3.39 -18.30 -6.87
CA GLY A 66 2.65 -17.03 -6.90
C GLY A 66 1.13 -17.10 -6.79
N ASN A 67 0.54 -18.28 -6.57
CA ASN A 67 -0.91 -18.52 -6.45
C ASN A 67 -1.36 -18.67 -4.97
N GLY A 68 -0.83 -17.86 -4.07
CA GLY A 68 -1.20 -17.90 -2.65
C GLY A 68 -2.33 -16.90 -2.31
N GLU A 69 -2.87 -17.02 -1.10
CA GLU A 69 -3.79 -16.02 -0.56
C GLU A 69 -3.05 -14.72 -0.27
N VAL A 70 -3.63 -13.57 -0.66
CA VAL A 70 -3.11 -12.25 -0.28
C VAL A 70 -3.36 -12.02 1.21
N VAL A 71 -2.28 -11.91 1.98
CA VAL A 71 -2.33 -11.77 3.44
C VAL A 71 -1.78 -10.45 3.95
N ALA A 72 -1.09 -9.70 3.09
CA ALA A 72 -0.62 -8.37 3.41
C ALA A 72 -0.51 -7.50 2.14
N THR A 73 -0.60 -6.19 2.35
CA THR A 73 -0.44 -5.17 1.31
C THR A 73 0.52 -4.08 1.77
N ALA A 74 1.14 -3.40 0.82
CA ALA A 74 1.80 -2.12 1.03
C ALA A 74 1.78 -1.35 -0.28
N ALA A 75 1.47 -0.06 -0.23
CA ALA A 75 1.38 0.78 -1.41
C ALA A 75 2.25 2.02 -1.28
N LEU A 76 2.63 2.56 -2.44
CA LEU A 76 3.35 3.81 -2.57
C LEU A 76 2.72 4.62 -3.69
N ASP A 77 2.51 5.92 -3.43
CA ASP A 77 2.12 6.88 -4.45
C ASP A 77 2.98 8.16 -4.39
N SER A 78 2.87 9.01 -5.40
CA SER A 78 3.61 10.26 -5.52
C SER A 78 2.79 11.50 -5.17
N ARG A 79 1.63 11.34 -4.51
CA ARG A 79 0.69 12.45 -4.28
C ARG A 79 1.12 13.37 -3.15
N GLY A 80 1.83 12.81 -2.15
CA GLY A 80 2.13 13.52 -0.92
C GLY A 80 0.88 13.77 -0.05
N PRO A 81 1.04 14.30 1.16
CA PRO A 81 -0.07 14.64 2.04
C PRO A 81 -0.80 15.89 1.53
N ALA A 82 -2.11 15.78 1.28
CA ALA A 82 -2.93 16.93 0.89
C ALA A 82 -3.30 17.80 2.10
N HIS A 83 -3.41 19.09 1.91
CA HIS A 83 -4.01 20.03 2.87
C HIS A 83 -5.28 20.65 2.29
N PRO A 84 -6.40 20.64 3.02
CA PRO A 84 -6.69 19.78 4.16
C PRO A 84 -6.78 18.28 3.77
N PRO A 85 -6.78 17.30 4.62
CA PRO A 85 -6.94 17.38 6.08
C PRO A 85 -5.62 17.46 6.86
N ASN A 86 -4.46 17.18 6.24
CA ASN A 86 -3.19 17.27 6.96
C ASN A 86 -2.80 18.72 7.25
N PRO A 87 -1.99 18.99 8.27
CA PRO A 87 -1.46 20.33 8.55
C PRO A 87 -0.76 20.95 7.34
N ARG A 88 -0.95 22.24 7.11
CA ARG A 88 -0.38 22.95 5.96
C ARG A 88 1.13 22.80 5.88
N HIS A 89 1.83 22.99 6.99
CA HIS A 89 3.30 22.89 7.03
C HIS A 89 3.81 21.48 6.69
N VAL A 90 3.03 20.42 7.00
CA VAL A 90 3.35 19.04 6.59
C VAL A 90 3.17 18.88 5.09
N ALA A 91 2.07 19.37 4.53
CA ALA A 91 1.82 19.29 3.09
C ALA A 91 2.88 20.07 2.27
N GLU A 92 3.28 21.26 2.74
CA GLU A 92 4.33 22.06 2.11
C GLU A 92 5.72 21.38 2.19
N ARG A 93 6.01 20.68 3.28
CA ARG A 93 7.28 19.95 3.45
C ARG A 93 7.38 18.72 2.54
N TYR A 94 6.26 18.08 2.22
CA TYR A 94 6.20 16.83 1.44
C TYR A 94 5.37 17.00 0.16
N PRO A 95 5.82 17.83 -0.79
CA PRO A 95 5.05 18.15 -1.98
C PRO A 95 4.88 16.92 -2.89
N GLY A 96 3.72 16.85 -3.53
CA GLY A 96 3.45 15.85 -4.54
C GLY A 96 4.46 15.86 -5.70
N GLY A 97 4.62 14.72 -6.35
CA GLY A 97 5.58 14.53 -7.44
C GLY A 97 7.01 14.22 -6.99
N THR A 98 7.47 14.71 -5.84
CA THR A 98 8.81 14.43 -5.31
C THR A 98 8.80 13.67 -3.98
N THR A 99 7.64 13.46 -3.39
CA THR A 99 7.45 12.69 -2.18
C THR A 99 6.88 11.32 -2.49
N ALA A 100 7.56 10.25 -2.07
CA ALA A 100 7.01 8.92 -2.02
C ALA A 100 6.15 8.80 -0.76
N GLN A 101 4.83 8.69 -0.91
CA GLN A 101 3.94 8.47 0.22
C GLN A 101 3.65 6.99 0.40
N LEU A 102 4.03 6.43 1.55
CA LEU A 102 3.69 5.06 1.90
C LEU A 102 2.24 4.99 2.38
N ARG A 103 1.51 4.01 1.85
CA ARG A 103 0.08 3.81 2.13
C ARG A 103 -0.24 2.33 2.26
N ARG A 104 -1.35 2.02 2.94
CA ARG A 104 -1.96 0.67 2.98
C ARG A 104 -0.98 -0.44 3.37
N VAL A 105 -0.07 -0.13 4.30
CA VAL A 105 0.84 -1.14 4.87
C VAL A 105 0.08 -1.93 5.93
N TYR A 106 -0.59 -2.97 5.47
CA TYR A 106 -1.52 -3.77 6.26
C TYR A 106 -1.14 -5.25 6.24
N VAL A 107 -1.27 -5.90 7.37
CA VAL A 107 -1.03 -7.35 7.51
C VAL A 107 -2.21 -7.95 8.26
N ARG A 108 -2.82 -9.00 7.71
CA ARG A 108 -3.88 -9.75 8.38
C ARG A 108 -3.41 -10.19 9.77
N ARG A 109 -4.29 -10.17 10.77
CA ARG A 109 -3.94 -10.40 12.18
C ARG A 109 -3.17 -11.69 12.41
N GLU A 110 -3.62 -12.78 11.78
CA GLU A 110 -3.04 -14.12 11.88
C GLU A 110 -1.65 -14.26 11.23
N HIS A 111 -1.24 -13.24 10.45
CA HIS A 111 0.07 -13.19 9.77
C HIS A 111 1.00 -12.13 10.35
N ARG A 112 0.59 -11.39 11.40
CA ARG A 112 1.42 -10.38 12.08
C ARG A 112 2.58 -11.01 12.84
N ARG A 113 3.54 -10.15 13.25
CA ARG A 113 4.74 -10.52 14.02
C ARG A 113 5.66 -11.51 13.30
N ARG A 114 5.58 -11.58 11.96
CA ARG A 114 6.41 -12.42 11.09
C ARG A 114 7.36 -11.61 10.19
N GLY A 115 7.52 -10.31 10.46
CA GLY A 115 8.39 -9.42 9.70
C GLY A 115 7.83 -8.96 8.35
N LEU A 116 6.59 -9.33 7.96
CA LEU A 116 6.03 -9.01 6.64
C LEU A 116 5.98 -7.50 6.37
N ALA A 117 5.47 -6.70 7.32
CA ALA A 117 5.40 -5.25 7.14
C ALA A 117 6.79 -4.65 6.88
N ARG A 118 7.83 -5.08 7.62
CA ARG A 118 9.20 -4.58 7.43
C ARG A 118 9.76 -4.93 6.05
N ARG A 119 9.52 -6.16 5.59
CA ARG A 119 9.95 -6.61 4.25
C ARG A 119 9.23 -5.82 3.15
N LEU A 120 7.91 -5.66 3.26
CA LEU A 120 7.12 -4.87 2.31
C LEU A 120 7.59 -3.41 2.25
N VAL A 121 7.86 -2.79 3.41
CA VAL A 121 8.38 -1.41 3.44
C VAL A 121 9.77 -1.33 2.81
N ALA A 122 10.65 -2.30 3.05
CA ALA A 122 11.97 -2.34 2.42
C ALA A 122 11.87 -2.39 0.88
N GLU A 123 10.96 -3.19 0.33
CA GLU A 123 10.70 -3.26 -1.11
C GLU A 123 10.13 -1.94 -1.67
N LEU A 124 9.23 -1.27 -0.92
CA LEU A 124 8.73 0.05 -1.33
C LEU A 124 9.84 1.12 -1.32
N LEU A 125 10.74 1.08 -0.35
CA LEU A 125 11.88 2.00 -0.30
C LEU A 125 12.86 1.74 -1.45
N ALA A 126 13.11 0.47 -1.79
CA ALA A 126 13.91 0.10 -2.95
C ALA A 126 13.27 0.59 -4.26
N PHE A 127 11.95 0.45 -4.41
CA PHE A 127 11.20 0.99 -5.56
C PHE A 127 11.34 2.51 -5.64
N ALA A 128 11.17 3.24 -4.53
CA ALA A 128 11.30 4.69 -4.48
C ALA A 128 12.73 5.15 -4.83
N ALA A 129 13.75 4.45 -4.33
CA ALA A 129 15.14 4.74 -4.64
C ALA A 129 15.48 4.51 -6.13
N ALA A 130 14.94 3.44 -6.73
CA ALA A 130 15.13 3.10 -8.14
C ALA A 130 14.45 4.08 -9.10
N ASP A 131 13.35 4.73 -8.70
CA ASP A 131 12.66 5.76 -9.49
C ASP A 131 13.55 6.99 -9.74
N GLY A 132 14.40 7.35 -8.78
CA GLY A 132 15.34 8.47 -8.86
C GLY A 132 14.68 9.87 -8.81
N GLY A 133 13.36 9.97 -8.87
CA GLY A 133 12.63 11.24 -8.82
C GLY A 133 12.08 11.59 -7.44
N TYR A 134 12.08 10.64 -6.50
CA TYR A 134 11.69 10.89 -5.13
C TYR A 134 12.85 11.48 -4.31
N ARG A 135 12.52 12.45 -3.46
CA ARG A 135 13.48 13.16 -2.57
C ARG A 135 13.19 12.91 -1.09
N SER A 136 11.98 12.48 -0.79
CA SER A 136 11.52 12.19 0.57
C SER A 136 10.56 11.01 0.58
N VAL A 137 10.47 10.34 1.72
CA VAL A 137 9.47 9.30 1.96
C VAL A 137 8.65 9.71 3.17
N TYR A 138 7.36 9.78 2.97
CA TYR A 138 6.41 10.24 3.98
C TYR A 138 5.34 9.20 4.24
N LEU A 139 4.87 9.16 5.47
CA LEU A 139 3.64 8.47 5.85
C LEU A 139 3.00 9.13 7.06
N HIS A 140 1.75 8.76 7.33
CA HIS A 140 1.11 9.01 8.62
C HIS A 140 0.45 7.74 9.13
N THR A 141 0.24 7.67 10.43
CA THR A 141 -0.42 6.53 11.08
C THR A 141 -1.36 6.99 12.18
N ASP A 142 -2.40 6.20 12.41
CA ASP A 142 -3.25 6.33 13.58
C ASP A 142 -2.58 5.62 14.77
N PRO A 143 -2.19 6.35 15.83
CA PRO A 143 -1.56 5.76 17.01
C PRO A 143 -2.52 4.89 17.84
N ALA A 144 -3.83 4.97 17.63
CA ALA A 144 -4.81 4.10 18.28
C ALA A 144 -4.71 2.65 17.76
N VAL A 145 -4.12 2.44 16.58
CA VAL A 145 -3.88 1.09 16.04
C VAL A 145 -2.69 0.45 16.77
N GLU A 146 -2.96 -0.63 17.49
CA GLU A 146 -1.96 -1.31 18.31
C GLU A 146 -0.69 -1.67 17.54
N GLY A 147 0.45 -1.21 18.04
CA GLY A 147 1.78 -1.48 17.51
C GLY A 147 2.17 -0.67 16.26
N ALA A 148 1.24 0.08 15.64
CA ALA A 148 1.54 0.83 14.42
C ALA A 148 2.56 1.94 14.67
N GLU A 149 2.36 2.78 15.69
CA GLU A 149 3.30 3.85 16.01
C GLU A 149 4.69 3.32 16.37
N ALA A 150 4.78 2.28 17.20
CA ALA A 150 6.05 1.65 17.57
C ALA A 150 6.78 1.08 16.35
N PHE A 151 6.05 0.47 15.42
CA PHE A 151 6.60 -0.03 14.17
C PHE A 151 7.22 1.12 13.34
N TRP A 152 6.49 2.22 13.14
CA TRP A 152 6.99 3.34 12.34
C TRP A 152 8.14 4.10 13.01
N ARG A 153 8.12 4.23 14.34
CA ARG A 153 9.28 4.77 15.10
C ARG A 153 10.54 3.93 14.95
N SER A 154 10.41 2.64 14.65
CA SER A 154 11.56 1.76 14.39
C SER A 154 12.15 1.92 12.98
N LEU A 155 11.50 2.65 12.09
CA LEU A 155 11.90 2.82 10.68
C LEU A 155 12.13 4.28 10.29
N GLY A 156 11.52 5.21 11.00
CA GLY A 156 11.56 6.63 10.63
C GLY A 156 11.50 7.56 11.82
N THR A 157 11.52 8.85 11.51
CA THR A 157 11.50 9.95 12.49
C THR A 157 10.13 10.61 12.49
N VAL A 158 9.59 10.91 13.67
CA VAL A 158 8.36 11.72 13.79
C VAL A 158 8.66 13.14 13.35
N VAL A 159 7.89 13.64 12.42
CA VAL A 159 8.00 15.02 11.91
C VAL A 159 6.89 15.91 12.43
N HIS A 160 5.75 15.32 12.80
CA HIS A 160 4.63 16.01 13.41
C HIS A 160 3.73 15.03 14.16
N ASP A 161 3.20 15.49 15.31
CA ASP A 161 2.31 14.69 16.16
C ASP A 161 1.09 15.56 16.52
N GLU A 162 -0.02 15.33 15.81
CA GLU A 162 -1.24 16.14 15.96
C GLU A 162 -1.88 16.03 17.35
N ARG A 163 -1.54 15.00 18.14
CA ARG A 163 -2.01 14.88 19.53
C ARG A 163 -1.51 16.00 20.44
N ARG A 164 -0.48 16.72 20.02
CA ARG A 164 0.12 17.84 20.76
C ARG A 164 -0.51 19.18 20.39
N GLU A 165 -1.40 19.20 19.43
CA GLU A 165 -2.10 20.41 19.01
C GLU A 165 -3.34 20.64 19.89
N THR A 166 -3.55 21.89 20.27
CA THR A 166 -4.72 22.31 21.07
C THR A 166 -5.98 22.49 20.24
N ASP A 167 -5.84 22.59 18.92
CA ASP A 167 -6.91 23.02 18.01
C ASP A 167 -7.56 21.86 17.21
N GLY A 168 -7.50 20.62 17.73
CA GLY A 168 -8.32 19.54 17.21
C GLY A 168 -7.85 18.91 15.90
N GLY A 169 -6.58 18.53 15.81
CA GLY A 169 -6.07 17.69 14.74
C GLY A 169 -6.74 16.32 14.66
N GLN A 170 -6.48 15.55 13.62
CA GLN A 170 -7.01 14.18 13.44
C GLN A 170 -6.42 13.18 14.44
N GLY A 171 -5.47 13.59 15.30
CA GLY A 171 -4.79 12.75 16.27
C GLY A 171 -3.77 11.79 15.66
N ILE A 172 -3.42 11.95 14.40
CA ILE A 172 -2.45 11.11 13.68
C ILE A 172 -1.00 11.56 13.93
N VAL A 173 -0.07 10.67 13.68
CA VAL A 173 1.38 10.92 13.77
C VAL A 173 2.01 10.79 12.40
N HIS A 174 2.77 11.81 11.99
CA HIS A 174 3.42 11.92 10.69
C HIS A 174 4.91 11.55 10.81
N PHE A 175 5.40 10.83 9.81
CA PHE A 175 6.77 10.30 9.80
C PHE A 175 7.48 10.64 8.50
N ASP A 176 8.79 10.84 8.63
CA ASP A 176 9.79 10.81 7.57
C ASP A 176 10.58 9.50 7.67
N VAL A 177 10.76 8.82 6.54
CA VAL A 177 11.59 7.61 6.47
C VAL A 177 12.75 7.89 5.53
N ALA A 178 13.97 7.59 5.96
CA ALA A 178 15.15 7.83 5.15
C ALA A 178 15.09 7.05 3.83
N LEU A 179 15.27 7.74 2.71
CA LEU A 179 15.47 7.14 1.41
C LEU A 179 16.97 6.89 1.22
N ASP A 180 17.40 5.63 1.29
CA ASP A 180 18.79 5.27 1.01
C ASP A 180 18.99 5.09 -0.51
N PRO A 181 19.74 5.96 -1.18
CA PRO A 181 20.02 5.80 -2.61
C PRO A 181 20.78 4.51 -2.95
N ARG A 182 21.42 3.88 -1.97
CA ARG A 182 22.15 2.61 -2.15
C ARG A 182 21.24 1.38 -2.15
N ALA A 183 20.00 1.51 -1.68
CA ALA A 183 19.00 0.45 -1.71
C ALA A 183 18.51 0.13 -3.14
N ALA A 184 18.87 0.96 -4.13
CA ALA A 184 18.48 0.77 -5.54
C ALA A 184 19.22 -0.36 -6.27
N THR A 185 20.17 -1.06 -5.62
CA THR A 185 20.84 -2.21 -6.25
C THR A 185 19.95 -3.44 -6.10
N PRO A 186 19.33 -3.95 -7.21
CA PRO A 186 18.57 -5.19 -7.13
C PRO A 186 19.52 -6.31 -6.71
N ALA A 187 19.09 -7.14 -5.75
CA ALA A 187 19.77 -8.40 -5.48
C ALA A 187 19.83 -9.19 -6.79
N THR A 188 21.04 -9.41 -7.29
CA THR A 188 21.28 -10.23 -8.48
C THR A 188 20.63 -11.61 -8.24
N PRO A 189 19.70 -12.05 -9.11
CA PRO A 189 19.22 -13.42 -8.99
C PRO A 189 20.40 -14.36 -9.29
N ALA A 190 20.84 -15.09 -8.29
CA ALA A 190 21.75 -16.18 -8.51
C ALA A 190 21.02 -17.26 -9.32
N ASP A 191 21.56 -17.56 -10.50
CA ASP A 191 21.31 -18.73 -11.34
C ASP A 191 19.86 -19.11 -11.69
N ALA A 192 19.39 -18.56 -12.81
CA ALA A 192 18.35 -19.22 -13.60
C ALA A 192 19.02 -20.05 -14.72
N PRO A 193 18.66 -21.34 -14.88
CA PRO A 193 19.16 -22.14 -15.99
C PRO A 193 18.58 -21.65 -17.32
N VAL A 194 19.47 -21.44 -18.28
CA VAL A 194 19.15 -21.17 -19.68
C VAL A 194 18.55 -22.43 -20.30
N GLY A 195 17.31 -22.33 -20.74
CA GLY A 195 16.62 -23.39 -21.47
C GLY A 195 15.69 -22.83 -22.52
N ALA A 196 15.94 -23.17 -23.77
CA ALA A 196 15.53 -22.58 -25.02
C ALA A 196 14.07 -22.77 -25.45
N SER A 197 13.69 -21.89 -26.35
CA SER A 197 12.93 -22.03 -27.61
C SER A 197 11.41 -22.00 -27.62
N SER A 198 10.94 -20.98 -28.30
CA SER A 198 10.01 -20.94 -29.47
C SER A 198 8.56 -21.40 -29.31
N GLY A 199 7.66 -20.47 -29.67
CA GLY A 199 6.31 -20.78 -30.15
C GLY A 199 5.30 -19.68 -29.98
N LEU A 200 5.14 -18.79 -30.97
CA LEU A 200 3.94 -17.97 -31.26
C LEU A 200 3.02 -18.75 -32.21
N PRO A 201 1.77 -18.35 -32.49
CA PRO A 201 0.63 -17.78 -31.83
C PRO A 201 -0.65 -18.63 -32.01
N PRO A 202 -1.91 -18.20 -32.05
CA PRO A 202 -2.50 -17.02 -32.66
C PRO A 202 -3.63 -16.29 -31.89
N GLN A 203 -4.00 -15.15 -32.46
CA GLN A 203 -5.08 -14.23 -32.12
C GLN A 203 -6.49 -14.86 -32.13
N GLY A 204 -7.35 -14.39 -31.25
CA GLY A 204 -8.78 -14.63 -31.29
C GLY A 204 -9.56 -13.51 -30.58
N LEU A 205 -10.15 -12.61 -31.38
CA LEU A 205 -11.17 -11.66 -30.96
C LEU A 205 -12.36 -12.38 -30.31
N ARG A 206 -12.92 -11.83 -29.23
CA ARG A 206 -14.38 -11.76 -29.03
C ARG A 206 -14.81 -10.89 -27.85
N THR A 207 -15.53 -9.86 -28.19
CA THR A 207 -16.81 -9.30 -27.70
C THR A 207 -16.98 -9.03 -26.21
N ALA A 208 -17.18 -7.73 -25.95
CA ALA A 208 -17.72 -7.13 -24.74
C ALA A 208 -19.11 -7.66 -24.39
N VAL A 209 -19.37 -7.85 -23.10
CA VAL A 209 -20.70 -7.97 -22.52
C VAL A 209 -20.77 -7.03 -21.31
N PRO A 210 -21.82 -6.19 -21.20
CA PRO A 210 -21.94 -5.25 -20.08
C PRO A 210 -22.50 -5.96 -18.84
N PHE A 211 -21.88 -5.77 -17.69
CA PHE A 211 -22.46 -6.20 -16.42
C PHE A 211 -23.20 -5.06 -15.76
N LEU A 212 -24.50 -5.28 -15.59
CA LEU A 212 -25.41 -4.47 -14.80
C LEU A 212 -25.08 -4.58 -13.30
N HIS A 213 -25.20 -3.45 -12.60
CA HIS A 213 -25.35 -3.40 -11.15
C HIS A 213 -26.59 -4.17 -10.67
N PRO A 214 -26.59 -4.77 -9.45
CA PRO A 214 -27.36 -4.12 -8.40
C PRO A 214 -26.74 -4.23 -7.00
N PHE A 215 -26.90 -3.21 -6.17
CA PHE A 215 -27.29 -3.29 -4.74
C PHE A 215 -27.41 -1.88 -4.16
N LEU A 216 -28.63 -1.39 -4.23
CA LEU A 216 -29.16 -0.32 -3.38
C LEU A 216 -29.65 -0.96 -2.08
N HIS A 217 -29.16 -0.49 -0.93
CA HIS A 217 -29.81 -0.68 0.35
C HIS A 217 -30.50 0.61 0.78
N PRO A 218 -31.74 0.53 1.29
CA PRO A 218 -32.49 1.69 1.73
C PRO A 218 -32.04 2.20 3.09
N PRO A 219 -32.33 3.48 3.44
CA PRO A 219 -31.94 4.10 4.68
C PRO A 219 -32.72 3.54 5.87
N ARG A 220 -32.03 3.36 7.00
CA ARG A 220 -32.68 3.08 8.29
C ARG A 220 -33.39 4.34 8.78
N THR A 221 -34.67 4.22 9.00
CA THR A 221 -35.46 5.20 9.75
C THR A 221 -35.30 4.95 11.23
N ASP A 222 -34.88 6.00 11.96
CA ASP A 222 -34.90 6.06 13.41
C ASP A 222 -36.31 6.01 13.99
N ARG A 223 -36.44 5.25 15.06
CA ARG A 223 -37.37 5.50 16.14
C ARG A 223 -36.65 5.31 17.48
#